data_5e93d60eef1157932f29b97f08617a07
#
_entry.id   5e93d60eef1157932f29b97f08617a07
#
_cell.length_a   1.000
_cell.length_b   1.000
_cell.length_c   1.000
_cell.angle_alpha   90.00
_cell.angle_beta   90.00
_cell.angle_gamma   90.00
#
_symmetry.space_group_name_H-M   'P 1'
#
loop_
_entity.id
_entity.type
_entity.pdbx_description
1 polymer ?
#
loop_
_entity_poly.entity_id
_entity_poly.type
_entity_poly.pdbx_seq_one_letter_code
_entity_poly.pdbx_strand_id
1 'polypeptide(L)'
;LLQVAEKLTKDSMFLEVDKEIAPIVSRLSQLKRKLQTFRFGLKLEGDGAALAYLFTEFFNIFFLTASLNIITSIIALSDKKEDIAHIFRFVGMLDVLCSISVLREQLPYWCHPASVSRKGLHTQGIYHPLIKGCVANDLSLSAKSALITGSNMSGKTSFIRTIAINLITAKALNTCFAHQYEMDLSFQLYSVIHTEDDLLEGKSYFFKEAENVKNALQQGESGNCLLIFD
;
A
#
# COMPACT_ATOMS: atom_id res chain seq x y z
N LEU A 1 16.02 -6.31 3.05
CA LEU A 1 15.28 -6.77 1.88
C LEU A 1 15.96 -7.95 1.20
N LEU A 2 17.22 -7.82 0.71
CA LEU A 2 17.92 -8.90 -0.01
C LEU A 2 18.05 -10.17 0.84
N GLN A 3 18.38 -10.07 2.15
CA GLN A 3 18.45 -11.21 3.05
C GLN A 3 17.08 -11.89 3.25
N VAL A 4 16.01 -11.13 3.25
CA VAL A 4 14.64 -11.67 3.32
C VAL A 4 14.32 -12.40 2.02
N ALA A 5 14.60 -11.80 0.88
CA ALA A 5 14.41 -12.43 -0.43
C ALA A 5 15.24 -13.71 -0.59
N GLU A 6 16.49 -13.73 -0.11
CA GLU A 6 17.36 -14.93 -0.09
C GLU A 6 16.77 -16.08 0.75
N LYS A 7 16.03 -15.76 1.83
CA LYS A 7 15.33 -16.77 2.64
C LYS A 7 14.07 -17.28 1.96
N LEU A 8 13.30 -16.36 1.38
CA LEU A 8 12.05 -16.70 0.69
C LEU A 8 12.28 -17.55 -0.55
N THR A 9 13.36 -17.29 -1.31
CA THR A 9 13.70 -18.09 -2.50
C THR A 9 14.16 -19.52 -2.21
N LYS A 10 14.37 -19.88 -0.94
CA LYS A 10 14.64 -21.28 -0.55
C LYS A 10 13.36 -22.12 -0.45
N ASP A 11 12.21 -21.50 -0.37
CA ASP A 11 10.93 -22.18 -0.32
C ASP A 11 10.29 -22.20 -1.71
N SER A 12 9.97 -23.39 -2.21
CA SER A 12 9.38 -23.59 -3.53
C SER A 12 8.04 -22.87 -3.72
N MET A 13 7.27 -22.72 -2.65
CA MET A 13 5.97 -22.04 -2.69
C MET A 13 6.10 -20.58 -3.14
N PHE A 14 7.13 -19.88 -2.68
CA PHE A 14 7.35 -18.48 -3.08
C PHE A 14 7.92 -18.34 -4.50
N LEU A 15 8.63 -19.37 -5.00
CA LEU A 15 9.13 -19.39 -6.38
C LEU A 15 8.00 -19.57 -7.41
N GLU A 16 6.87 -20.17 -7.04
CA GLU A 16 5.69 -20.25 -7.91
C GLU A 16 5.02 -18.88 -8.10
N VAL A 17 5.13 -17.99 -7.11
CA VAL A 17 4.56 -16.64 -7.17
C VAL A 17 5.35 -15.75 -8.14
N ASP A 18 6.68 -15.87 -8.15
CA ASP A 18 7.54 -15.11 -9.06
C ASP A 18 8.76 -15.96 -9.49
N LYS A 19 8.69 -16.50 -10.71
CA LYS A 19 9.75 -17.33 -11.27
C LYS A 19 11.07 -16.58 -11.53
N GLU A 20 11.01 -15.27 -11.67
CA GLU A 20 12.20 -14.44 -11.96
C GLU A 20 12.94 -14.03 -10.69
N ILE A 21 12.35 -14.22 -9.51
CA ILE A 21 12.95 -13.73 -8.26
C ILE A 21 14.29 -14.41 -7.93
N ALA A 22 14.40 -15.71 -8.14
CA ALA A 22 15.61 -16.48 -7.83
C ALA A 22 16.86 -16.01 -8.62
N PRO A 23 16.80 -15.85 -9.96
CA PRO A 23 17.93 -15.30 -10.72
C PRO A 23 18.26 -13.86 -10.33
N ILE A 24 17.28 -13.02 -10.01
CA ILE A 24 17.48 -11.63 -9.57
C ILE A 24 18.22 -11.62 -8.22
N VAL A 25 17.76 -12.40 -7.24
CA VAL A 25 18.41 -12.55 -5.92
C VAL A 25 19.85 -13.01 -6.07
N SER A 26 20.11 -13.99 -6.94
CA SER A 26 21.46 -14.49 -7.21
C SER A 26 22.38 -13.40 -7.76
N ARG A 27 21.92 -12.62 -8.78
CA ARG A 27 22.68 -11.49 -9.35
C ARG A 27 23.02 -10.42 -8.32
N LEU A 28 22.04 -10.04 -7.48
CA LEU A 28 22.23 -9.03 -6.45
C LEU A 28 23.10 -9.52 -5.29
N SER A 29 23.05 -10.81 -4.94
CA SER A 29 23.93 -11.40 -3.93
C SER A 29 25.39 -11.42 -4.40
N GLN A 30 25.63 -11.68 -5.68
CA GLN A 30 26.97 -11.57 -6.28
C GLN A 30 27.48 -10.11 -6.23
N LEU A 31 26.62 -9.14 -6.59
CA LEU A 31 26.97 -7.73 -6.48
C LEU A 31 27.31 -7.33 -5.04
N LYS A 32 26.49 -7.74 -4.07
CA LYS A 32 26.73 -7.50 -2.63
C LYS A 32 28.09 -8.04 -2.20
N ARG A 33 28.46 -9.26 -2.60
CA ARG A 33 29.78 -9.84 -2.29
C ARG A 33 30.93 -9.01 -2.89
N LYS A 34 30.81 -8.59 -4.17
CA LYS A 34 31.80 -7.70 -4.81
C LYS A 34 31.96 -6.39 -4.04
N LEU A 35 30.85 -5.74 -3.69
CA LEU A 35 30.87 -4.48 -2.95
C LEU A 35 31.42 -4.63 -1.52
N GLN A 36 31.21 -5.77 -0.87
CA GLN A 36 31.76 -6.06 0.46
C GLN A 36 33.27 -6.28 0.41
N THR A 37 33.80 -6.87 -0.65
CA THR A 37 35.25 -7.07 -0.82
C THR A 37 36.02 -5.74 -0.88
N PHE A 38 35.36 -4.66 -1.36
CA PHE A 38 35.93 -3.30 -1.37
C PHE A 38 35.89 -2.60 0.00
N ARG A 39 35.15 -3.14 0.98
CA ARG A 39 35.06 -2.62 2.35
C ARG A 39 36.14 -3.18 3.29
N PHE A 40 37.19 -3.82 2.79
CA PHE A 40 38.31 -4.27 3.62
C PHE A 40 39.12 -3.08 4.12
N GLY A 41 38.54 -2.32 5.06
CA GLY A 41 39.33 -1.66 6.07
C GLY A 41 39.85 -2.77 6.98
N LEU A 42 41.14 -3.05 6.90
CA LEU A 42 41.82 -4.00 7.75
C LEU A 42 41.55 -3.65 9.23
N LYS A 43 40.63 -4.39 9.86
CA LYS A 43 40.62 -4.50 11.32
C LYS A 43 41.82 -5.40 11.69
N LEU A 44 43.01 -4.84 11.68
CA LEU A 44 44.19 -5.47 12.24
C LEU A 44 44.25 -5.04 13.70
N GLU A 45 44.10 -5.99 14.60
CA GLU A 45 44.40 -5.82 16.03
C GLU A 45 45.84 -6.25 16.26
N GLY A 46 46.73 -5.31 16.68
CA GLY A 46 48.14 -5.57 17.00
C GLY A 46 49.07 -4.40 16.66
N ASP A 47 50.30 -4.42 17.15
CA ASP A 47 51.34 -3.36 16.98
C ASP A 47 51.71 -3.04 15.52
N GLY A 48 51.47 -3.96 14.60
CA GLY A 48 51.62 -3.74 13.14
C GLY A 48 50.45 -3.06 12.46
N ALA A 49 49.30 -2.93 13.15
CA ALA A 49 48.06 -2.40 12.57
C ALA A 49 48.19 -0.93 12.18
N ALA A 50 48.91 -0.15 12.97
CA ALA A 50 49.08 1.28 12.70
C ALA A 50 49.89 1.54 11.43
N LEU A 51 50.95 0.77 11.20
CA LEU A 51 51.79 0.87 9.99
C LEU A 51 51.01 0.41 8.75
N ALA A 52 50.29 -0.69 8.83
CA ALA A 52 49.43 -1.18 7.74
C ALA A 52 48.31 -0.18 7.41
N TYR A 53 47.74 0.46 8.43
CA TYR A 53 46.72 1.50 8.25
C TYR A 53 47.30 2.73 7.51
N LEU A 54 48.49 3.23 7.94
CA LEU A 54 49.14 4.35 7.27
C LEU A 54 49.49 4.04 5.81
N PHE A 55 49.96 2.83 5.52
CA PHE A 55 50.21 2.37 4.16
C PHE A 55 48.93 2.34 3.32
N THR A 56 47.82 1.84 3.88
CA THR A 56 46.53 1.77 3.20
C THR A 56 46.00 3.17 2.92
N GLU A 57 46.09 4.09 3.89
CA GLU A 57 45.69 5.49 3.71
C GLU A 57 46.55 6.22 2.68
N PHE A 58 47.88 6.00 2.69
CA PHE A 58 48.78 6.58 1.68
C PHE A 58 48.40 6.11 0.26
N PHE A 59 48.12 4.80 0.08
CA PHE A 59 47.63 4.27 -1.19
C PHE A 59 46.24 4.82 -1.58
N ASN A 60 45.34 4.95 -0.63
CA ASN A 60 44.02 5.54 -0.88
C ASN A 60 44.11 6.98 -1.37
N ILE A 61 44.96 7.79 -0.74
CA ILE A 61 45.19 9.19 -1.12
C ILE A 61 45.88 9.29 -2.47
N PHE A 62 46.98 8.53 -2.67
CA PHE A 62 47.78 8.63 -3.89
C PHE A 62 47.08 8.10 -5.14
N PHE A 63 46.32 7.00 -5.03
CA PHE A 63 45.62 6.37 -6.15
C PHE A 63 44.13 6.69 -6.20
N LEU A 64 43.63 7.52 -5.29
CA LEU A 64 42.19 7.85 -5.22
C LEU A 64 41.28 6.60 -5.20
N THR A 65 41.78 5.49 -4.66
CA THR A 65 41.14 4.18 -4.73
C THR A 65 39.75 4.19 -4.05
N ALA A 66 39.61 4.93 -2.96
CA ALA A 66 38.30 5.10 -2.28
C ALA A 66 37.29 5.80 -3.20
N SER A 67 37.71 6.86 -3.89
CA SER A 67 36.83 7.60 -4.79
C SER A 67 36.44 6.77 -6.02
N LEU A 68 37.39 6.06 -6.62
CA LEU A 68 37.12 5.15 -7.74
C LEU A 68 36.19 3.99 -7.33
N ASN A 69 36.38 3.44 -6.13
CA ASN A 69 35.48 2.40 -5.61
C ASN A 69 34.05 2.90 -5.37
N ILE A 70 33.88 4.14 -4.91
CA ILE A 70 32.56 4.75 -4.77
C ILE A 70 31.91 4.91 -6.15
N ILE A 71 32.61 5.46 -7.13
CA ILE A 71 32.07 5.67 -8.47
C ILE A 71 31.69 4.34 -9.12
N THR A 72 32.56 3.34 -9.09
CA THR A 72 32.27 2.00 -9.64
C THR A 72 31.12 1.32 -8.91
N SER A 73 30.98 1.53 -7.60
CA SER A 73 29.85 1.01 -6.82
C SER A 73 28.54 1.68 -7.20
N ILE A 74 28.54 3.01 -7.43
CA ILE A 74 27.35 3.75 -7.87
C ILE A 74 26.92 3.28 -9.26
N ILE A 75 27.85 3.13 -10.20
CA ILE A 75 27.57 2.63 -11.55
C ILE A 75 26.97 1.21 -11.47
N ALA A 76 27.62 0.31 -10.72
CA ALA A 76 27.15 -1.06 -10.57
C ALA A 76 25.76 -1.18 -9.89
N LEU A 77 25.43 -0.27 -8.98
CA LEU A 77 24.10 -0.18 -8.38
C LEU A 77 23.06 0.41 -9.36
N SER A 78 23.45 1.41 -10.13
CA SER A 78 22.60 2.02 -11.16
C SER A 78 22.16 1.00 -12.19
N ASP A 79 23.08 0.16 -12.67
CA ASP A 79 22.79 -0.93 -13.63
C ASP A 79 21.84 -1.99 -13.06
N LYS A 80 21.70 -2.07 -11.73
CA LYS A 80 20.84 -3.05 -11.04
C LYS A 80 19.59 -2.44 -10.42
N LYS A 81 19.26 -1.20 -10.77
CA LYS A 81 18.10 -0.48 -10.23
C LYS A 81 16.80 -1.23 -10.44
N GLU A 82 16.59 -1.84 -11.60
CA GLU A 82 15.40 -2.62 -11.92
C GLU A 82 15.32 -3.92 -11.10
N ASP A 83 16.43 -4.64 -10.98
CA ASP A 83 16.52 -5.83 -10.15
C ASP A 83 16.19 -5.51 -8.67
N ILE A 84 16.71 -4.39 -8.16
CA ILE A 84 16.42 -3.91 -6.80
C ILE A 84 14.93 -3.54 -6.65
N ALA A 85 14.36 -2.83 -7.61
CA ALA A 85 12.96 -2.46 -7.61
C ALA A 85 12.04 -3.70 -7.68
N HIS A 86 12.45 -4.73 -8.41
CA HIS A 86 11.72 -6.00 -8.49
C HIS A 86 11.67 -6.70 -7.12
N ILE A 87 12.83 -6.85 -6.45
CA ILE A 87 12.87 -7.44 -5.10
C ILE A 87 12.03 -6.61 -4.11
N PHE A 88 12.08 -5.29 -4.20
CA PHE A 88 11.30 -4.43 -3.33
C PHE A 88 9.79 -4.67 -3.51
N ARG A 89 9.34 -4.74 -4.76
CA ARG A 89 7.93 -5.04 -5.08
C ARG A 89 7.52 -6.44 -4.63
N PHE A 90 8.36 -7.44 -4.86
CA PHE A 90 8.07 -8.82 -4.46
C PHE A 90 7.92 -8.96 -2.95
N VAL A 91 8.89 -8.47 -2.17
CA VAL A 91 8.82 -8.53 -0.70
C VAL A 91 7.65 -7.70 -0.17
N GLY A 92 7.42 -6.50 -0.75
CA GLY A 92 6.29 -5.66 -0.38
C GLY A 92 4.93 -6.30 -0.68
N MET A 93 4.81 -7.01 -1.80
CA MET A 93 3.61 -7.77 -2.14
C MET A 93 3.32 -8.87 -1.11
N LEU A 94 4.34 -9.62 -0.71
CA LEU A 94 4.19 -10.67 0.31
C LEU A 94 3.81 -10.08 1.67
N ASP A 95 4.40 -8.95 2.05
CA ASP A 95 4.08 -8.26 3.30
C ASP A 95 2.61 -7.79 3.33
N VAL A 96 2.12 -7.24 2.23
CA VAL A 96 0.70 -6.87 2.07
C VAL A 96 -0.21 -8.10 2.18
N LEU A 97 0.12 -9.21 1.52
CA LEU A 97 -0.69 -10.44 1.58
C LEU A 97 -0.74 -11.01 2.99
N CYS A 98 0.40 -11.04 3.70
CA CYS A 98 0.45 -11.44 5.11
C CYS A 98 -0.41 -10.52 5.99
N SER A 99 -0.32 -9.21 5.79
CA SER A 99 -1.11 -8.23 6.55
C SER A 99 -2.61 -8.39 6.33
N ILE A 100 -3.04 -8.66 5.08
CA ILE A 100 -4.45 -8.94 4.77
C ILE A 100 -4.91 -10.23 5.45
N SER A 101 -4.08 -11.28 5.45
CA SER A 101 -4.40 -12.55 6.12
C SER A 101 -4.62 -12.34 7.63
N VAL A 102 -3.69 -11.65 8.29
CA VAL A 102 -3.81 -11.32 9.72
C VAL A 102 -5.05 -10.46 10.00
N LEU A 103 -5.33 -9.47 9.14
CA LEU A 103 -6.54 -8.66 9.27
C LEU A 103 -7.79 -9.56 9.24
N ARG A 104 -7.90 -10.45 8.25
CA ARG A 104 -9.06 -11.35 8.10
C ARG A 104 -9.28 -12.28 9.29
N GLU A 105 -8.20 -12.77 9.90
CA GLU A 105 -8.25 -13.60 11.10
C GLU A 105 -8.79 -12.86 12.34
N GLN A 106 -8.59 -11.54 12.39
CA GLN A 106 -9.04 -10.71 13.53
C GLN A 106 -10.47 -10.20 13.36
N LEU A 107 -11.08 -10.34 12.17
CA LEU A 107 -12.43 -9.88 11.91
C LEU A 107 -13.48 -10.91 12.42
N PRO A 108 -14.64 -10.45 12.93
CA PRO A 108 -15.71 -11.35 13.35
C PRO A 108 -16.27 -12.15 12.16
N TYR A 109 -16.37 -11.53 11.02
CA TYR A 109 -16.67 -12.11 9.71
C TYR A 109 -16.25 -11.16 8.59
N TRP A 110 -16.06 -11.69 7.41
CA TRP A 110 -15.72 -10.96 6.20
C TRP A 110 -16.10 -11.78 4.97
N CYS A 111 -16.18 -11.15 3.80
CA CYS A 111 -16.38 -11.84 2.54
C CYS A 111 -15.51 -11.25 1.43
N HIS A 112 -15.35 -12.02 0.36
CA HIS A 112 -14.85 -11.50 -0.90
C HIS A 112 -15.95 -10.71 -1.60
N PRO A 113 -15.66 -9.54 -2.20
CA PRO A 113 -16.62 -8.84 -3.02
C PRO A 113 -16.94 -9.67 -4.28
N ALA A 114 -18.22 -9.85 -4.57
CA ALA A 114 -18.67 -10.37 -5.84
C ALA A 114 -18.82 -9.19 -6.83
N SER A 115 -17.99 -9.18 -7.88
CA SER A 115 -18.11 -8.20 -8.94
C SER A 115 -19.23 -8.61 -9.88
N VAL A 116 -20.28 -7.78 -9.94
CA VAL A 116 -21.44 -8.01 -10.79
C VAL A 116 -21.56 -6.87 -11.80
N SER A 117 -21.83 -7.20 -13.06
CA SER A 117 -22.06 -6.18 -14.11
C SER A 117 -23.38 -5.41 -13.95
N ARG A 118 -24.17 -5.76 -12.95
CA ARG A 118 -25.44 -5.09 -12.65
C ARG A 118 -25.16 -3.82 -11.84
N LYS A 119 -25.68 -2.69 -12.32
CA LYS A 119 -25.60 -1.43 -11.56
C LYS A 119 -26.35 -1.58 -10.23
N GLY A 120 -25.64 -1.35 -9.13
CA GLY A 120 -26.21 -1.40 -7.78
C GLY A 120 -25.20 -1.87 -6.74
N LEU A 121 -25.61 -1.76 -5.50
CA LEU A 121 -24.89 -2.26 -4.32
C LEU A 121 -25.84 -3.12 -3.51
N HIS A 122 -25.49 -4.38 -3.29
CA HIS A 122 -26.23 -5.30 -2.45
C HIS A 122 -25.30 -5.84 -1.37
N THR A 123 -25.67 -5.63 -0.11
CA THR A 123 -24.87 -6.11 1.02
C THR A 123 -25.77 -6.70 2.10
N GLN A 124 -25.25 -7.72 2.79
CA GLN A 124 -25.88 -8.30 3.97
C GLN A 124 -24.89 -8.25 5.14
N GLY A 125 -25.36 -7.73 6.27
CA GLY A 125 -24.58 -7.65 7.49
C GLY A 125 -23.35 -6.74 7.37
N ILE A 126 -23.40 -5.64 6.59
CA ILE A 126 -22.30 -4.70 6.47
C ILE A 126 -22.06 -3.97 7.78
N TYR A 127 -20.82 -3.89 8.24
CA TYR A 127 -20.44 -3.23 9.48
C TYR A 127 -19.17 -2.37 9.33
N HIS A 128 -18.96 -1.46 10.28
CA HIS A 128 -17.79 -0.59 10.32
C HIS A 128 -16.66 -1.28 11.10
N PRO A 129 -15.49 -1.58 10.48
CA PRO A 129 -14.45 -2.39 11.12
C PRO A 129 -13.82 -1.74 12.36
N LEU A 130 -13.83 -0.41 12.44
CA LEU A 130 -13.20 0.36 13.53
C LEU A 130 -14.15 0.71 14.67
N ILE A 131 -15.45 0.39 14.57
CA ILE A 131 -16.44 0.69 15.62
C ILE A 131 -16.74 -0.60 16.38
N LYS A 132 -16.29 -0.68 17.63
CA LYS A 132 -16.60 -1.83 18.50
C LYS A 132 -18.09 -1.90 18.77
N GLY A 133 -18.68 -3.08 18.60
CA GLY A 133 -20.12 -3.27 18.80
C GLY A 133 -20.99 -2.58 17.72
N CYS A 134 -20.44 -2.32 16.55
CA CYS A 134 -21.18 -1.76 15.43
C CYS A 134 -22.38 -2.65 15.09
N VAL A 135 -23.54 -2.01 14.91
CA VAL A 135 -24.74 -2.71 14.41
C VAL A 135 -24.54 -2.98 12.92
N ALA A 136 -24.66 -4.25 12.55
CA ALA A 136 -24.61 -4.65 11.15
C ALA A 136 -25.93 -4.28 10.46
N ASN A 137 -25.82 -3.88 9.19
CA ASN A 137 -26.97 -3.45 8.40
C ASN A 137 -27.02 -4.15 7.05
N ASP A 138 -28.20 -4.27 6.48
CA ASP A 138 -28.38 -4.72 5.10
C ASP A 138 -28.67 -3.52 4.21
N LEU A 139 -28.17 -3.54 3.00
CA LEU A 139 -28.40 -2.48 2.02
C LEU A 139 -28.60 -3.08 0.63
N SER A 140 -29.64 -2.61 -0.04
CA SER A 140 -29.94 -2.97 -1.43
C SER A 140 -30.26 -1.72 -2.23
N LEU A 141 -29.31 -1.31 -3.07
CA LEU A 141 -29.44 -0.17 -3.99
C LEU A 141 -29.39 -0.69 -5.43
N SER A 142 -30.51 -0.58 -6.15
CA SER A 142 -30.59 -0.99 -7.55
C SER A 142 -30.51 0.23 -8.47
N ALA A 143 -29.30 0.75 -8.71
CA ALA A 143 -29.04 1.91 -9.58
C ALA A 143 -29.86 3.18 -9.25
N LYS A 144 -30.16 3.38 -7.97
CA LYS A 144 -30.95 4.51 -7.47
C LYS A 144 -30.22 5.21 -6.34
N SER A 145 -30.57 6.47 -6.11
CA SER A 145 -30.14 7.21 -4.93
C SER A 145 -30.89 6.74 -3.69
N ALA A 146 -30.25 6.82 -2.53
CA ALA A 146 -30.88 6.61 -1.23
C ALA A 146 -30.71 7.85 -0.37
N LEU A 147 -31.77 8.23 0.32
CA LEU A 147 -31.74 9.27 1.34
C LEU A 147 -31.81 8.61 2.71
N ILE A 148 -30.79 8.85 3.54
CA ILE A 148 -30.70 8.29 4.89
C ILE A 148 -31.18 9.36 5.87
N THR A 149 -32.30 9.08 6.58
CA THR A 149 -32.88 9.98 7.58
C THR A 149 -32.88 9.35 8.95
N GLY A 150 -32.90 10.16 9.98
CA GLY A 150 -32.95 9.70 11.36
C GLY A 150 -32.54 10.81 12.34
N SER A 151 -32.75 10.57 13.63
CA SER A 151 -32.37 11.50 14.70
C SER A 151 -30.87 11.75 14.75
N ASN A 152 -30.44 12.82 15.39
CA ASN A 152 -29.02 13.04 15.65
C ASN A 152 -28.47 11.90 16.53
N MET A 153 -27.21 11.51 16.29
CA MET A 153 -26.54 10.37 16.94
C MET A 153 -27.12 8.99 16.59
N SER A 154 -28.03 8.86 15.62
CA SER A 154 -28.56 7.57 15.18
C SER A 154 -27.59 6.73 14.34
N GLY A 155 -26.40 7.23 14.05
CA GLY A 155 -25.38 6.50 13.27
C GLY A 155 -25.43 6.72 11.75
N LYS A 156 -26.16 7.74 11.25
CA LYS A 156 -26.23 8.05 9.80
C LYS A 156 -24.85 8.19 9.15
N THR A 157 -24.02 9.09 9.67
CA THR A 157 -22.66 9.33 9.20
C THR A 157 -21.79 8.07 9.29
N SER A 158 -21.92 7.31 10.39
CA SER A 158 -21.18 6.04 10.54
C SER A 158 -21.60 5.02 9.50
N PHE A 159 -22.87 4.92 9.17
CA PHE A 159 -23.36 4.01 8.14
C PHE A 159 -22.88 4.41 6.74
N ILE A 160 -22.94 5.70 6.40
CA ILE A 160 -22.41 6.22 5.13
C ILE A 160 -20.91 5.93 5.00
N ARG A 161 -20.15 6.18 6.05
CA ARG A 161 -18.69 5.85 6.10
C ARG A 161 -18.46 4.35 5.98
N THR A 162 -19.31 3.51 6.54
CA THR A 162 -19.24 2.06 6.41
C THR A 162 -19.32 1.62 4.95
N ILE A 163 -20.24 2.20 4.17
CA ILE A 163 -20.38 1.92 2.74
C ILE A 163 -19.10 2.32 1.99
N ALA A 164 -18.58 3.52 2.25
CA ALA A 164 -17.38 4.02 1.60
C ALA A 164 -16.13 3.14 1.91
N ILE A 165 -15.92 2.81 3.18
CA ILE A 165 -14.78 1.98 3.61
C ILE A 165 -14.86 0.59 2.98
N ASN A 166 -16.04 -0.03 2.95
CA ASN A 166 -16.21 -1.35 2.34
C ASN A 166 -15.91 -1.33 0.84
N LEU A 167 -16.31 -0.30 0.10
CA LEU A 167 -15.94 -0.18 -1.32
C LEU A 167 -14.43 -0.03 -1.51
N ILE A 168 -13.78 0.79 -0.69
CA ILE A 168 -12.32 0.97 -0.74
C ILE A 168 -11.60 -0.35 -0.47
N THR A 169 -11.99 -1.06 0.59
CA THR A 169 -11.36 -2.33 0.98
C THR A 169 -11.71 -3.47 0.03
N ALA A 170 -12.91 -3.47 -0.56
CA ALA A 170 -13.27 -4.38 -1.65
C ALA A 170 -12.29 -4.26 -2.82
N LYS A 171 -11.99 -3.05 -3.26
CA LYS A 171 -11.11 -2.78 -4.39
C LYS A 171 -9.63 -2.99 -4.05
N ALA A 172 -9.18 -2.51 -2.90
CA ALA A 172 -7.77 -2.51 -2.53
C ALA A 172 -7.30 -3.85 -1.92
N LEU A 173 -8.14 -4.49 -1.10
CA LEU A 173 -7.78 -5.65 -0.30
C LEU A 173 -8.56 -6.91 -0.67
N ASN A 174 -9.47 -6.82 -1.65
CA ASN A 174 -10.40 -7.91 -2.00
C ASN A 174 -11.12 -8.46 -0.76
N THR A 175 -11.52 -7.56 0.17
CA THR A 175 -12.09 -7.89 1.47
C THR A 175 -13.17 -6.89 1.83
N CYS A 176 -14.35 -7.40 2.21
CA CYS A 176 -15.48 -6.62 2.68
C CYS A 176 -15.85 -7.04 4.10
N PHE A 177 -16.23 -6.06 4.93
CA PHE A 177 -16.71 -6.26 6.29
C PHE A 177 -18.22 -6.50 6.26
N ALA A 178 -18.61 -7.63 5.71
CA ALA A 178 -20.00 -8.03 5.49
C ALA A 178 -20.10 -9.56 5.37
N HIS A 179 -21.30 -10.12 5.49
CA HIS A 179 -21.57 -11.52 5.15
C HIS A 179 -21.65 -11.72 3.63
N GLN A 180 -22.23 -10.75 2.92
CA GLN A 180 -22.30 -10.72 1.46
C GLN A 180 -22.11 -9.30 0.96
N TYR A 181 -21.36 -9.17 -0.14
CA TYR A 181 -21.11 -7.89 -0.78
C TYR A 181 -21.05 -8.07 -2.31
N GLU A 182 -22.00 -7.45 -3.00
CA GLU A 182 -22.13 -7.49 -4.45
C GLU A 182 -22.18 -6.08 -5.00
N MET A 183 -21.24 -5.74 -5.86
CA MET A 183 -21.19 -4.44 -6.52
C MET A 183 -20.33 -4.50 -7.78
N ASP A 184 -20.59 -3.63 -8.73
CA ASP A 184 -19.66 -3.38 -9.82
C ASP A 184 -18.44 -2.64 -9.29
N LEU A 185 -17.30 -3.33 -9.19
CA LEU A 185 -16.05 -2.79 -8.67
C LEU A 185 -15.37 -1.77 -9.61
N SER A 186 -15.92 -1.52 -10.79
CA SER A 186 -15.47 -0.43 -11.67
C SER A 186 -15.88 0.95 -11.17
N PHE A 187 -16.87 1.04 -10.26
CA PHE A 187 -17.31 2.30 -9.68
C PHE A 187 -16.18 3.09 -9.01
N GLN A 188 -16.14 4.38 -9.27
CA GLN A 188 -15.31 5.34 -8.53
C GLN A 188 -16.08 5.87 -7.33
N LEU A 189 -15.40 6.09 -6.23
CA LEU A 189 -15.98 6.65 -5.01
C LEU A 189 -15.65 8.13 -4.93
N TYR A 190 -16.69 8.96 -4.81
CA TYR A 190 -16.57 10.37 -4.48
C TYR A 190 -17.35 10.64 -3.22
N SER A 191 -16.72 11.20 -2.22
CA SER A 191 -17.35 11.48 -0.93
C SER A 191 -17.18 12.94 -0.54
N VAL A 192 -18.25 13.57 -0.12
CA VAL A 192 -18.28 14.88 0.51
C VAL A 192 -18.82 14.67 1.92
N ILE A 193 -17.92 14.32 2.83
CA ILE A 193 -18.21 14.05 4.24
C ILE A 193 -17.39 15.03 5.05
N HIS A 194 -18.04 15.94 5.73
CA HIS A 194 -17.48 16.90 6.68
C HIS A 194 -16.12 17.48 6.23
N THR A 195 -16.13 18.67 5.71
CA THR A 195 -14.93 19.44 5.41
C THR A 195 -14.57 20.30 6.60
N GLU A 196 -13.33 20.23 7.09
CA GLU A 196 -12.84 21.15 8.14
C GLU A 196 -12.81 22.59 7.64
N ASP A 197 -13.08 23.55 8.53
CA ASP A 197 -12.98 24.96 8.26
C ASP A 197 -11.54 25.35 7.96
N ASP A 198 -11.24 25.70 6.73
CA ASP A 198 -9.95 26.26 6.35
C ASP A 198 -10.06 27.79 6.42
N LEU A 199 -9.78 28.31 7.63
CA LEU A 199 -9.82 29.74 7.93
C LEU A 199 -8.81 30.56 7.10
N LEU A 200 -7.86 29.92 6.43
CA LEU A 200 -6.78 30.60 5.69
C LEU A 200 -7.20 30.98 4.25
N GLU A 201 -8.19 30.32 3.65
CA GLU A 201 -8.59 30.61 2.27
C GLU A 201 -9.69 31.67 2.12
N GLY A 202 -10.24 32.22 3.21
CA GLY A 202 -11.24 33.30 3.17
C GLY A 202 -12.55 32.97 2.48
N LYS A 203 -12.77 31.72 2.09
CA LYS A 203 -14.03 31.22 1.53
C LYS A 203 -14.97 30.80 2.67
N SER A 204 -16.26 31.16 2.59
CA SER A 204 -17.22 30.67 3.57
C SER A 204 -17.37 29.14 3.45
N TYR A 205 -17.51 28.46 4.58
CA TYR A 205 -17.75 27.02 4.69
C TYR A 205 -18.81 26.54 3.69
N PHE A 206 -19.93 27.24 3.62
CA PHE A 206 -21.03 26.92 2.70
C PHE A 206 -20.63 26.96 1.22
N PHE A 207 -19.80 27.92 0.83
CA PHE A 207 -19.31 28.02 -0.56
C PHE A 207 -18.40 26.85 -0.93
N LYS A 208 -17.51 26.48 -0.02
CA LYS A 208 -16.58 25.33 -0.23
C LYS A 208 -17.34 24.01 -0.31
N GLU A 209 -18.35 23.84 0.55
CA GLU A 209 -19.23 22.68 0.51
C GLU A 209 -20.01 22.59 -0.81
N ALA A 210 -20.61 23.69 -1.27
CA ALA A 210 -21.30 23.75 -2.55
C ALA A 210 -20.36 23.47 -3.74
N GLU A 211 -19.12 23.96 -3.70
CA GLU A 211 -18.08 23.68 -4.71
C GLU A 211 -17.70 22.19 -4.71
N ASN A 212 -17.53 21.57 -3.55
CA ASN A 212 -17.23 20.13 -3.43
C ASN A 212 -18.37 19.26 -3.97
N VAL A 213 -19.62 19.60 -3.63
CA VAL A 213 -20.79 18.91 -4.18
C VAL A 213 -20.86 19.05 -5.71
N LYS A 214 -20.65 20.27 -6.23
CA LYS A 214 -20.60 20.52 -7.67
C LYS A 214 -19.53 19.67 -8.36
N ASN A 215 -18.31 19.64 -7.81
CA ASN A 215 -17.20 18.87 -8.35
C ASN A 215 -17.50 17.36 -8.34
N ALA A 216 -18.09 16.85 -7.25
CA ALA A 216 -18.50 15.45 -7.15
C ALA A 216 -19.58 15.10 -8.20
N LEU A 217 -20.55 15.96 -8.41
CA LEU A 217 -21.60 15.76 -9.43
C LEU A 217 -21.02 15.76 -10.84
N GLN A 218 -20.11 16.70 -11.17
CA GLN A 218 -19.44 16.75 -12.47
C GLN A 218 -18.61 15.49 -12.74
N GLN A 219 -17.89 14.97 -11.74
CA GLN A 219 -17.18 13.70 -11.85
C GLN A 219 -18.16 12.52 -12.02
N GLY A 220 -19.33 12.61 -11.42
CA GLY A 220 -20.41 11.63 -11.52
C GLY A 220 -21.05 11.50 -12.90
N GLU A 221 -20.97 12.52 -13.74
CA GLU A 221 -21.49 12.49 -15.12
C GLU A 221 -20.82 11.42 -16.00
N SER A 222 -19.61 10.96 -15.62
CA SER A 222 -18.92 9.84 -16.30
C SER A 222 -19.63 8.48 -16.15
N GLY A 223 -20.63 8.37 -15.32
CA GLY A 223 -21.64 7.29 -15.30
C GLY A 223 -21.33 6.08 -14.41
N ASN A 224 -20.11 5.85 -13.95
CA ASN A 224 -19.74 4.74 -13.07
C ASN A 224 -19.16 5.23 -11.76
N CYS A 225 -20.01 5.82 -10.91
CA CYS A 225 -19.56 6.33 -9.61
C CYS A 225 -20.59 6.08 -8.51
N LEU A 226 -20.07 5.98 -7.29
CA LEU A 226 -20.84 6.07 -6.05
C LEU A 226 -20.53 7.44 -5.43
N LEU A 227 -21.57 8.29 -5.36
CA LEU A 227 -21.47 9.59 -4.72
C LEU A 227 -22.02 9.49 -3.31
N ILE A 228 -21.28 9.97 -2.33
CA ILE A 228 -21.64 9.97 -0.92
C ILE A 228 -21.61 11.40 -0.39
N PHE A 229 -22.71 11.84 0.16
CA PHE A 229 -22.88 13.15 0.78
C PHE A 229 -23.36 12.98 2.23
N ASP A 230 -22.79 13.76 3.19
CA ASP A 230 -23.19 13.80 4.60
C ASP A 230 -23.37 15.25 5.05
#